data_fa3a8945479baf1acac9059ee8257275
#
_entry.id   fa3a8945479baf1acac9059ee8257275
#
_cell.length_a   1.000
_cell.length_b   1.000
_cell.length_c   1.000
_cell.angle_alpha   90.00
_cell.angle_beta   90.00
_cell.angle_gamma   90.00
#
_symmetry.space_group_name_H-M   'P 1'
#
loop_
_entity.id
_entity.type
_entity.pdbx_description
1 polymer ?
#
loop_
_entity_poly.entity_id
_entity_poly.type
_entity_poly.pdbx_seq_one_letter_code
_entity_poly.pdbx_strand_id
1 'polypeptide(L)'
;TALNDLKERGRGGFRLYNTEMMEVAEQKTQQLETARYIIREQLIEPFYQPKVRLDNREIIGFEALLRWKDSEGKVYFPATIVEAFNDYELATKISLIMHERIFTDMSNWMNQDLRVVPISINASPVEFMRDNYAELLIKRLEQYQIPPQLIEIEITEHILSERGSEFVIRALKKLKEYGIRISLDDFGTGHSSMTHLRDYPVDCLKIDYAFVNRMNEEK
;
A
#
# COMPACT_ATOMS: atom_id res chain seq x y z
N THR A 1 -12.27 -22.04 4.77
CA THR A 1 -12.97 -23.27 5.17
C THR A 1 -12.67 -23.61 6.63
N ALA A 2 -13.61 -24.31 7.34
CA ALA A 2 -13.42 -24.75 8.73
C ALA A 2 -12.09 -25.46 8.96
N LEU A 3 -11.57 -26.16 7.96
CA LEU A 3 -10.29 -26.85 8.00
C LEU A 3 -9.09 -25.89 8.01
N ASN A 4 -9.14 -24.79 7.28
CA ASN A 4 -8.04 -23.81 7.26
C ASN A 4 -7.95 -23.05 8.59
N ASP A 5 -9.09 -22.64 9.14
CA ASP A 5 -9.17 -21.98 10.44
C ASP A 5 -8.67 -22.85 11.61
N LEU A 6 -8.89 -24.18 11.51
CA LEU A 6 -8.31 -25.14 12.45
C LEU A 6 -6.78 -25.28 12.32
N LYS A 7 -6.24 -25.13 11.12
CA LYS A 7 -4.77 -25.20 10.89
C LYS A 7 -4.06 -23.95 11.42
N GLU A 8 -4.70 -22.80 11.34
CA GLU A 8 -4.13 -21.52 11.82
C GLU A 8 -4.12 -21.40 13.35
N ARG A 9 -5.08 -22.06 14.05
CA ARG A 9 -5.25 -21.93 15.51
C ARG A 9 -4.69 -23.09 16.35
N GLY A 10 -4.02 -24.07 15.74
CA GLY A 10 -3.44 -25.21 16.45
C GLY A 10 -4.09 -26.55 16.08
N ARG A 11 -3.27 -27.58 15.93
CA ARG A 11 -3.69 -28.94 15.52
C ARG A 11 -4.48 -29.65 16.63
N GLY A 12 -5.69 -30.10 16.31
CA GLY A 12 -6.49 -30.99 17.14
C GLY A 12 -7.78 -30.31 17.64
N GLY A 13 -8.85 -30.46 16.89
CA GLY A 13 -10.18 -30.00 17.25
C GLY A 13 -11.17 -30.26 16.11
N PHE A 14 -12.44 -30.04 16.39
CA PHE A 14 -13.49 -29.97 15.36
C PHE A 14 -14.12 -28.60 15.41
N ARG A 15 -14.56 -28.09 14.26
CA ARG A 15 -15.34 -26.86 14.16
C ARG A 15 -16.57 -27.13 13.34
N LEU A 16 -17.71 -26.77 13.89
CA LEU A 16 -18.97 -26.83 13.14
C LEU A 16 -18.94 -25.75 12.06
N TYR A 17 -19.23 -26.14 10.85
CA TYR A 17 -19.44 -25.23 9.74
C TYR A 17 -20.73 -24.45 9.98
N ASN A 18 -20.64 -23.13 10.00
CA ASN A 18 -21.79 -22.26 10.21
C ASN A 18 -21.98 -21.29 9.03
N THR A 19 -23.16 -20.65 8.98
CA THR A 19 -23.53 -19.70 7.91
C THR A 19 -22.56 -18.53 7.81
N GLU A 20 -22.07 -18.02 8.94
CA GLU A 20 -21.10 -16.93 9.00
C GLU A 20 -19.79 -17.26 8.28
N MET A 21 -19.31 -18.50 8.42
CA MET A 21 -18.10 -18.96 7.69
C MET A 21 -18.33 -19.07 6.18
N MET A 22 -19.58 -19.37 5.75
CA MET A 22 -19.94 -19.32 4.33
C MET A 22 -19.90 -17.89 3.81
N GLU A 23 -20.57 -16.98 4.49
CA GLU A 23 -20.64 -15.57 4.10
C GLU A 23 -19.25 -14.95 3.97
N VAL A 24 -18.36 -15.21 4.94
CA VAL A 24 -16.96 -14.75 4.88
C VAL A 24 -16.22 -15.34 3.68
N ALA A 25 -16.41 -16.63 3.39
CA ALA A 25 -15.75 -17.28 2.26
C ALA A 25 -16.30 -16.77 0.91
N GLU A 26 -17.59 -16.51 0.82
CA GLU A 26 -18.23 -15.94 -0.36
C GLU A 26 -17.77 -14.50 -0.60
N GLN A 27 -17.69 -13.69 0.45
CA GLN A 27 -17.17 -12.32 0.36
C GLN A 27 -15.72 -12.29 -0.13
N LYS A 28 -14.85 -13.16 0.41
CA LYS A 28 -13.47 -13.28 -0.08
C LYS A 28 -13.40 -13.66 -1.55
N THR A 29 -14.19 -14.64 -1.95
CA THR A 29 -14.26 -15.07 -3.36
C THR A 29 -14.71 -13.92 -4.25
N GLN A 30 -15.76 -13.21 -3.86
CA GLN A 30 -16.27 -12.05 -4.60
C GLN A 30 -15.24 -10.93 -4.73
N GLN A 31 -14.48 -10.65 -3.68
CA GLN A 31 -13.42 -9.62 -3.72
C GLN A 31 -12.29 -10.01 -4.70
N LEU A 32 -11.88 -11.28 -4.70
CA LEU A 32 -10.86 -11.77 -5.63
C LEU A 32 -11.34 -11.75 -7.10
N GLU A 33 -12.61 -12.11 -7.35
CA GLU A 33 -13.22 -12.03 -8.68
C GLU A 33 -13.33 -10.58 -9.16
N THR A 34 -13.75 -9.67 -8.28
CA THR A 34 -13.79 -8.24 -8.56
C THR A 34 -12.40 -7.72 -8.90
N ALA A 35 -11.38 -8.10 -8.14
CA ALA A 35 -9.99 -7.69 -8.42
C ALA A 35 -9.52 -8.18 -9.79
N ARG A 36 -9.79 -9.44 -10.16
CA ARG A 36 -9.45 -9.98 -11.49
C ARG A 36 -10.17 -9.22 -12.61
N TYR A 37 -11.43 -8.90 -12.39
CA TYR A 37 -12.23 -8.12 -13.34
C TYR A 37 -11.64 -6.73 -13.57
N ILE A 38 -11.41 -5.94 -12.52
CA ILE A 38 -10.92 -4.57 -12.65
C ILE A 38 -9.49 -4.49 -13.20
N ILE A 39 -8.66 -5.50 -12.93
CA ILE A 39 -7.32 -5.63 -13.54
C ILE A 39 -7.45 -5.87 -15.05
N ARG A 40 -8.30 -6.83 -15.46
CA ARG A 40 -8.50 -7.17 -16.87
C ARG A 40 -9.06 -6.00 -17.68
N GLU A 41 -10.04 -5.31 -17.13
CA GLU A 41 -10.70 -4.19 -17.80
C GLU A 41 -9.97 -2.85 -17.58
N GLN A 42 -8.80 -2.84 -16.91
CA GLN A 42 -7.98 -1.64 -16.68
C GLN A 42 -8.75 -0.50 -15.97
N LEU A 43 -9.61 -0.83 -15.01
CA LEU A 43 -10.49 0.11 -14.31
C LEU A 43 -9.84 0.80 -13.10
N ILE A 44 -8.63 0.39 -12.72
CA ILE A 44 -7.88 0.93 -11.57
C ILE A 44 -7.32 2.30 -11.93
N GLU A 45 -7.54 3.30 -11.06
CA GLU A 45 -7.06 4.67 -11.24
C GLU A 45 -6.45 5.21 -9.94
N PRO A 46 -5.36 6.00 -10.00
CA PRO A 46 -4.87 6.75 -8.85
C PRO A 46 -5.75 8.01 -8.63
N PHE A 47 -6.13 8.23 -7.38
CA PHE A 47 -6.67 9.51 -6.91
C PHE A 47 -5.62 10.14 -6.01
N TYR A 48 -5.39 11.45 -6.16
CA TYR A 48 -4.32 12.14 -5.47
C TYR A 48 -4.86 12.97 -4.31
N GLN A 49 -4.52 12.58 -3.07
CA GLN A 49 -4.85 13.34 -1.87
C GLN A 49 -3.70 14.27 -1.52
N PRO A 50 -3.93 15.59 -1.40
CA PRO A 50 -2.85 16.52 -1.11
C PRO A 50 -2.33 16.37 0.33
N LYS A 51 -1.00 16.40 0.48
CA LYS A 51 -0.30 16.57 1.76
C LYS A 51 0.11 18.03 1.88
N VAL A 52 -0.33 18.69 2.96
CA VAL A 52 -0.13 20.12 3.15
C VAL A 52 0.69 20.42 4.40
N ARG A 53 1.50 21.46 4.35
CA ARG A 53 2.19 21.99 5.53
C ARG A 53 1.19 22.65 6.46
N LEU A 54 1.37 22.46 7.76
CA LEU A 54 0.47 23.04 8.77
C LEU A 54 0.69 24.55 8.96
N ASP A 55 1.91 25.04 8.74
CA ASP A 55 2.30 26.43 8.96
C ASP A 55 1.77 27.39 7.87
N ASN A 56 1.82 27.00 6.61
CA ASN A 56 1.49 27.88 5.47
C ASN A 56 0.48 27.29 4.49
N ARG A 57 0.01 26.05 4.72
CA ARG A 57 -0.92 25.31 3.87
C ARG A 57 -0.41 25.04 2.44
N GLU A 58 0.89 25.14 2.23
CA GLU A 58 1.50 24.78 0.96
C GLU A 58 1.36 23.27 0.70
N ILE A 59 1.01 22.88 -0.54
CA ILE A 59 1.01 21.47 -0.96
C ILE A 59 2.46 21.02 -1.13
N ILE A 60 2.88 20.05 -0.34
CA ILE A 60 4.24 19.50 -0.33
C ILE A 60 4.34 18.09 -0.92
N GLY A 61 3.22 17.48 -1.26
CA GLY A 61 3.14 16.16 -1.84
C GLY A 61 1.71 15.72 -2.06
N PHE A 62 1.55 14.54 -2.65
CA PHE A 62 0.28 13.84 -2.75
C PHE A 62 0.44 12.40 -2.28
N GLU A 63 -0.62 11.82 -1.76
CA GLU A 63 -0.75 10.37 -1.63
C GLU A 63 -1.59 9.83 -2.79
N ALA A 64 -1.05 8.85 -3.52
CA ALA A 64 -1.75 8.18 -4.60
C ALA A 64 -2.60 7.04 -4.03
N LEU A 65 -3.89 7.27 -3.98
CA LEU A 65 -4.87 6.36 -3.43
C LEU A 65 -5.55 5.57 -4.55
N LEU A 66 -5.48 4.24 -4.46
CA LEU A 66 -6.17 3.36 -5.39
C LEU A 66 -7.68 3.61 -5.35
N ARG A 67 -8.27 3.79 -6.52
CA ARG A 67 -9.72 3.77 -6.76
C ARG A 67 -9.98 2.94 -8.01
N TRP A 68 -11.20 2.47 -8.18
CA TRP A 68 -11.63 1.91 -9.44
C TRP A 68 -13.05 2.37 -9.76
N LYS A 69 -13.37 2.41 -11.06
CA LYS A 69 -14.68 2.85 -11.56
C LYS A 69 -15.38 1.72 -12.28
N ASP A 70 -16.68 1.59 -12.08
CA ASP A 70 -17.49 0.71 -12.90
C ASP A 70 -17.89 1.36 -14.24
N SER A 71 -18.66 0.64 -15.05
CA SER A 71 -19.14 1.13 -16.35
C SER A 71 -20.09 2.33 -16.26
N GLU A 72 -20.67 2.59 -15.09
CA GLU A 72 -21.54 3.74 -14.82
C GLU A 72 -20.75 4.94 -14.27
N GLY A 73 -19.44 4.80 -14.06
CA GLY A 73 -18.57 5.83 -13.53
C GLY A 73 -18.58 5.97 -12.01
N LYS A 74 -19.23 5.04 -11.30
CA LYS A 74 -19.22 5.01 -9.84
C LYS A 74 -17.85 4.61 -9.32
N VAL A 75 -17.35 5.39 -8.35
CA VAL A 75 -16.03 5.19 -7.74
C VAL A 75 -16.11 4.27 -6.54
N TYR A 76 -15.21 3.31 -6.49
CA TYR A 76 -15.06 2.34 -5.41
C TYR A 76 -13.69 2.44 -4.74
N PHE A 77 -13.65 2.03 -3.47
CA PHE A 77 -12.47 2.07 -2.60
C PHE A 77 -11.78 0.70 -2.52
N PRO A 78 -10.50 0.66 -2.09
CA PRO A 78 -9.73 -0.59 -1.93
C PRO A 78 -10.40 -1.64 -1.05
N ALA A 79 -11.20 -1.23 -0.07
CA ALA A 79 -11.94 -2.13 0.81
C ALA A 79 -12.82 -3.16 0.06
N THR A 80 -13.23 -2.85 -1.18
CA THR A 80 -14.03 -3.77 -2.03
C THR A 80 -13.20 -4.92 -2.62
N ILE A 81 -11.89 -4.87 -2.52
CA ILE A 81 -10.94 -5.85 -3.07
C ILE A 81 -9.80 -6.16 -2.09
N VAL A 82 -10.01 -5.98 -0.78
CA VAL A 82 -8.94 -6.09 0.22
C VAL A 82 -8.23 -7.45 0.21
N GLU A 83 -8.94 -8.54 -0.09
CA GLU A 83 -8.34 -9.88 -0.18
C GLU A 83 -7.33 -10.01 -1.32
N ALA A 84 -7.41 -9.17 -2.36
CA ALA A 84 -6.45 -9.18 -3.45
C ALA A 84 -5.05 -8.71 -3.03
N PHE A 85 -4.95 -7.91 -1.96
CA PHE A 85 -3.65 -7.47 -1.43
C PHE A 85 -2.93 -8.55 -0.62
N ASN A 86 -3.61 -9.65 -0.28
CA ASN A 86 -3.05 -10.85 0.33
C ASN A 86 -2.65 -11.90 -0.72
N ASP A 87 -3.01 -11.71 -1.97
CA ASP A 87 -2.65 -12.57 -3.10
C ASP A 87 -1.49 -11.93 -3.87
N TYR A 88 -0.34 -12.60 -3.91
CA TYR A 88 0.88 -12.07 -4.52
C TYR A 88 0.67 -11.66 -5.99
N GLU A 89 -0.03 -12.48 -6.78
CA GLU A 89 -0.21 -12.21 -8.21
C GLU A 89 -1.12 -10.99 -8.44
N LEU A 90 -2.24 -10.92 -7.71
CA LEU A 90 -3.18 -9.82 -7.83
C LEU A 90 -2.60 -8.51 -7.27
N ALA A 91 -1.99 -8.54 -6.08
CA ALA A 91 -1.35 -7.37 -5.48
C ALA A 91 -0.28 -6.81 -6.43
N THR A 92 0.61 -7.65 -6.95
CA THR A 92 1.63 -7.23 -7.90
C THR A 92 1.02 -6.60 -9.16
N LYS A 93 -0.02 -7.19 -9.74
CA LYS A 93 -0.68 -6.64 -10.94
C LYS A 93 -1.34 -5.28 -10.64
N ILE A 94 -2.00 -5.15 -9.48
CA ILE A 94 -2.60 -3.89 -9.04
C ILE A 94 -1.54 -2.79 -8.90
N SER A 95 -0.44 -3.10 -8.20
CA SER A 95 0.67 -2.16 -8.04
C SER A 95 1.28 -1.76 -9.36
N LEU A 96 1.44 -2.72 -10.29
CA LEU A 96 1.97 -2.45 -11.62
C LEU A 96 1.11 -1.44 -12.38
N ILE A 97 -0.22 -1.59 -12.36
CA ILE A 97 -1.16 -0.67 -12.99
C ILE A 97 -1.08 0.71 -12.31
N MET A 98 -1.07 0.73 -10.98
CA MET A 98 -0.94 1.98 -10.22
C MET A 98 0.35 2.72 -10.57
N HIS A 99 1.51 2.05 -10.53
CA HIS A 99 2.80 2.64 -10.87
C HIS A 99 2.81 3.20 -12.29
N GLU A 100 2.30 2.43 -13.27
CA GLU A 100 2.26 2.86 -14.66
C GLU A 100 1.44 4.14 -14.85
N ARG A 101 0.26 4.21 -14.22
CA ARG A 101 -0.60 5.38 -14.28
C ARG A 101 0.01 6.59 -13.58
N ILE A 102 0.51 6.40 -12.35
CA ILE A 102 1.16 7.47 -11.58
C ILE A 102 2.36 8.03 -12.34
N PHE A 103 3.22 7.16 -12.88
CA PHE A 103 4.43 7.61 -13.58
C PHE A 103 4.10 8.27 -14.93
N THR A 104 3.05 7.81 -15.61
CA THR A 104 2.52 8.49 -16.80
C THR A 104 2.01 9.88 -16.45
N ASP A 105 1.22 10.04 -15.39
CA ASP A 105 0.72 11.33 -14.95
C ASP A 105 1.87 12.28 -14.58
N MET A 106 2.83 11.81 -13.79
CA MET A 106 4.01 12.59 -13.38
C MET A 106 4.85 13.02 -14.59
N SER A 107 5.09 12.13 -15.54
CA SER A 107 5.82 12.44 -16.77
C SER A 107 5.07 13.49 -17.58
N ASN A 108 3.75 13.36 -17.71
CA ASN A 108 2.92 14.35 -18.41
C ASN A 108 2.96 15.74 -17.73
N TRP A 109 2.91 15.77 -16.39
CA TRP A 109 3.01 17.04 -15.64
C TRP A 109 4.37 17.71 -15.82
N MET A 110 5.46 16.95 -15.78
CA MET A 110 6.81 17.47 -16.03
C MET A 110 6.97 17.99 -17.47
N ASN A 111 6.40 17.28 -18.45
CA ASN A 111 6.44 17.71 -19.86
C ASN A 111 5.61 18.97 -20.13
N GLN A 112 4.68 19.33 -19.24
CA GLN A 112 3.90 20.55 -19.29
C GLN A 112 4.50 21.69 -18.42
N ASP A 113 5.75 21.52 -17.97
CA ASP A 113 6.44 22.46 -17.08
C ASP A 113 5.67 22.75 -15.76
N LEU A 114 4.81 21.82 -15.32
CA LEU A 114 4.14 21.94 -14.04
C LEU A 114 5.10 21.61 -12.90
N ARG A 115 4.97 22.31 -11.78
CA ARG A 115 5.70 21.97 -10.55
C ARG A 115 5.20 20.63 -10.02
N VAL A 116 5.98 19.57 -10.20
CA VAL A 116 5.69 18.26 -9.63
C VAL A 116 6.22 18.20 -8.20
N VAL A 117 5.38 17.75 -7.28
CA VAL A 117 5.74 17.49 -5.88
C VAL A 117 5.80 15.98 -5.62
N PRO A 118 6.45 15.52 -4.54
CA PRO A 118 6.55 14.11 -4.22
C PRO A 118 5.20 13.41 -4.16
N ILE A 119 5.15 12.17 -4.67
CA ILE A 119 3.98 11.30 -4.61
C ILE A 119 4.29 10.08 -3.76
N SER A 120 3.44 9.84 -2.77
CA SER A 120 3.50 8.62 -1.94
C SER A 120 2.68 7.51 -2.57
N ILE A 121 3.24 6.31 -2.56
CA ILE A 121 2.67 5.09 -3.12
C ILE A 121 2.65 4.02 -2.04
N ASN A 122 1.49 3.46 -1.77
CA ASN A 122 1.32 2.36 -0.83
C ASN A 122 1.91 1.07 -1.39
N ALA A 123 2.73 0.36 -0.61
CA ALA A 123 3.29 -0.93 -0.96
C ALA A 123 2.70 -2.04 -0.07
N SER A 124 2.21 -3.10 -0.71
CA SER A 124 1.66 -4.27 -0.01
C SER A 124 2.77 -5.19 0.50
N PRO A 125 2.61 -5.81 1.70
CA PRO A 125 3.59 -6.75 2.27
C PRO A 125 4.01 -7.86 1.31
N VAL A 126 3.07 -8.42 0.58
CA VAL A 126 3.33 -9.56 -0.33
C VAL A 126 4.23 -9.21 -1.51
N GLU A 127 4.35 -7.94 -1.87
CA GLU A 127 5.21 -7.49 -2.97
C GLU A 127 6.69 -7.66 -2.64
N PHE A 128 7.03 -7.59 -1.36
CA PHE A 128 8.39 -7.78 -0.85
C PHE A 128 8.78 -9.28 -0.72
N MET A 129 7.86 -10.20 -0.92
CA MET A 129 8.15 -11.65 -0.84
C MET A 129 9.14 -12.12 -1.92
N ARG A 130 9.34 -11.34 -2.98
CA ARG A 130 10.41 -11.55 -3.95
C ARG A 130 11.50 -10.51 -3.79
N ASP A 131 12.74 -10.96 -3.80
CA ASP A 131 13.94 -10.14 -3.55
C ASP A 131 14.29 -9.20 -4.75
N ASN A 132 13.30 -8.76 -5.51
CA ASN A 132 13.48 -7.88 -6.68
C ASN A 132 12.51 -6.69 -6.75
N TYR A 133 11.76 -6.42 -5.67
CA TYR A 133 10.83 -5.29 -5.64
C TYR A 133 11.52 -3.95 -5.93
N ALA A 134 12.63 -3.68 -5.22
CA ALA A 134 13.37 -2.45 -5.38
C ALA A 134 13.91 -2.26 -6.80
N GLU A 135 14.50 -3.32 -7.38
CA GLU A 135 15.04 -3.29 -8.75
C GLU A 135 13.96 -2.99 -9.78
N LEU A 136 12.79 -3.63 -9.64
CA LEU A 136 11.68 -3.43 -10.57
C LEU A 136 11.13 -2.00 -10.50
N LEU A 137 11.00 -1.46 -9.29
CA LEU A 137 10.54 -0.08 -9.09
C LEU A 137 11.55 0.92 -9.66
N ILE A 138 12.84 0.78 -9.32
CA ILE A 138 13.92 1.64 -9.83
C ILE A 138 13.95 1.63 -11.35
N LYS A 139 13.95 0.45 -11.98
CA LYS A 139 13.94 0.32 -13.43
C LYS A 139 12.78 1.06 -14.10
N ARG A 140 11.62 1.07 -13.45
CA ARG A 140 10.45 1.80 -13.96
C ARG A 140 10.62 3.31 -13.84
N LEU A 141 11.10 3.79 -12.70
CA LEU A 141 11.40 5.21 -12.55
C LEU A 141 12.37 5.69 -13.63
N GLU A 142 13.40 4.90 -13.95
CA GLU A 142 14.33 5.18 -15.04
C GLU A 142 13.63 5.22 -16.40
N GLN A 143 12.73 4.27 -16.69
CA GLN A 143 11.97 4.22 -17.94
C GLN A 143 11.08 5.46 -18.15
N TYR A 144 10.45 5.95 -17.08
CA TYR A 144 9.60 7.13 -17.10
C TYR A 144 10.36 8.44 -16.83
N GLN A 145 11.67 8.36 -16.61
CA GLN A 145 12.55 9.51 -16.27
C GLN A 145 12.06 10.28 -15.03
N ILE A 146 11.50 9.56 -14.04
CA ILE A 146 11.01 10.13 -12.79
C ILE A 146 12.18 10.29 -11.82
N PRO A 147 12.48 11.50 -11.32
CA PRO A 147 13.46 11.69 -10.27
C PRO A 147 13.06 10.93 -9.00
N PRO A 148 13.96 10.09 -8.42
CA PRO A 148 13.60 9.25 -7.27
C PRO A 148 13.14 10.05 -6.05
N GLN A 149 13.61 11.29 -5.89
CA GLN A 149 13.21 12.20 -4.79
C GLN A 149 11.74 12.62 -4.87
N LEU A 150 11.09 12.42 -6.02
CA LEU A 150 9.66 12.67 -6.20
C LEU A 150 8.79 11.45 -5.86
N ILE A 151 9.41 10.36 -5.37
CA ILE A 151 8.69 9.15 -4.94
C ILE A 151 8.90 8.91 -3.45
N GLU A 152 7.82 8.56 -2.77
CA GLU A 152 7.81 8.08 -1.40
C GLU A 152 7.06 6.75 -1.36
N ILE A 153 7.65 5.72 -0.75
CA ILE A 153 6.99 4.43 -0.55
C ILE A 153 6.44 4.37 0.87
N GLU A 154 5.13 4.14 0.97
CA GLU A 154 4.43 3.97 2.23
C GLU A 154 4.29 2.49 2.56
N ILE A 155 4.71 2.11 3.76
CA ILE A 155 4.61 0.77 4.30
C ILE A 155 3.91 0.81 5.65
N THR A 156 3.11 -0.19 5.95
CA THR A 156 2.49 -0.30 7.27
C THR A 156 3.45 -0.92 8.30
N GLU A 157 3.22 -0.64 9.58
CA GLU A 157 4.00 -1.20 10.70
C GLU A 157 4.03 -2.73 10.69
N HIS A 158 2.96 -3.37 10.24
CA HIS A 158 2.81 -4.82 10.19
C HIS A 158 3.85 -5.51 9.28
N ILE A 159 4.21 -4.90 8.17
CA ILE A 159 5.24 -5.39 7.23
C ILE A 159 6.58 -5.67 7.94
N LEU A 160 6.94 -4.84 8.90
CA LEU A 160 8.22 -4.89 9.58
C LEU A 160 8.27 -5.91 10.72
N SER A 161 7.11 -6.37 11.19
CA SER A 161 6.98 -7.33 12.31
C SER A 161 6.88 -8.79 11.86
N GLU A 162 6.64 -9.05 10.58
CA GLU A 162 6.44 -10.39 10.04
C GLU A 162 7.75 -11.16 9.79
N ARG A 163 7.61 -12.49 9.70
CA ARG A 163 8.70 -13.37 9.23
C ARG A 163 9.06 -12.99 7.79
N GLY A 164 10.33 -12.72 7.54
CA GLY A 164 10.80 -12.26 6.23
C GLY A 164 11.01 -10.76 6.14
N SER A 165 10.86 -10.02 7.26
CA SER A 165 11.14 -8.59 7.34
C SER A 165 12.55 -8.20 6.85
N GLU A 166 13.52 -9.11 6.89
CA GLU A 166 14.87 -8.92 6.34
C GLU A 166 14.90 -8.65 4.83
N PHE A 167 14.00 -9.28 4.05
CA PHE A 167 13.85 -8.99 2.62
C PHE A 167 13.27 -7.59 2.42
N VAL A 168 12.26 -7.24 3.24
CA VAL A 168 11.68 -5.90 3.25
C VAL A 168 12.75 -4.85 3.56
N ILE A 169 13.47 -5.01 4.67
CA ILE A 169 14.51 -4.06 5.10
C ILE A 169 15.59 -3.90 4.02
N ARG A 170 16.00 -4.98 3.36
CA ARG A 170 16.96 -4.93 2.25
C ARG A 170 16.44 -4.13 1.07
N ALA A 171 15.19 -4.39 0.66
CA ALA A 171 14.55 -3.65 -0.42
C ALA A 171 14.41 -2.16 -0.09
N LEU A 172 13.96 -1.83 1.13
CA LEU A 172 13.83 -0.44 1.58
C LEU A 172 15.17 0.28 1.63
N LYS A 173 16.25 -0.36 2.12
CA LYS A 173 17.61 0.22 2.11
C LYS A 173 18.04 0.55 0.69
N LYS A 174 17.83 -0.37 -0.26
CA LYS A 174 18.17 -0.17 -1.67
C LYS A 174 17.38 0.99 -2.29
N LEU A 175 16.08 1.09 -2.02
CA LEU A 175 15.25 2.20 -2.48
C LEU A 175 15.75 3.54 -1.91
N LYS A 176 16.12 3.56 -0.64
CA LYS A 176 16.64 4.75 0.03
C LYS A 176 18.01 5.18 -0.52
N GLU A 177 18.91 4.23 -0.78
CA GLU A 177 20.21 4.47 -1.44
C GLU A 177 20.02 5.07 -2.85
N TYR A 178 18.96 4.69 -3.55
CA TYR A 178 18.60 5.27 -4.85
C TYR A 178 17.99 6.68 -4.74
N GLY A 179 17.59 7.11 -3.55
CA GLY A 179 17.03 8.44 -3.29
C GLY A 179 15.51 8.49 -3.14
N ILE A 180 14.85 7.33 -3.04
CA ILE A 180 13.42 7.20 -2.76
C ILE A 180 13.20 7.35 -1.25
N ARG A 181 12.17 8.11 -0.85
CA ARG A 181 11.80 8.26 0.56
C ARG A 181 10.93 7.10 1.02
N ILE A 182 11.06 6.74 2.29
CA ILE A 182 10.27 5.70 2.94
C ILE A 182 9.45 6.30 4.08
N SER A 183 8.16 6.04 4.08
CA SER A 183 7.22 6.47 5.11
C SER A 183 6.59 5.26 5.79
N LEU A 184 6.52 5.30 7.11
CA LEU A 184 5.81 4.28 7.91
C LEU A 184 4.40 4.79 8.18
N ASP A 185 3.41 4.07 7.67
CA ASP A 185 1.99 4.39 7.81
C ASP A 185 1.33 3.66 8.97
N ASP A 186 0.17 4.16 9.41
CA ASP A 186 -0.63 3.64 10.53
C ASP A 186 0.15 3.50 11.84
N PHE A 187 1.15 4.39 12.07
CA PHE A 187 2.00 4.30 13.24
C PHE A 187 1.22 4.41 14.54
N GLY A 188 1.42 3.40 15.40
CA GLY A 188 0.82 3.30 16.72
C GLY A 188 -0.41 2.41 16.80
N THR A 189 -0.89 1.83 15.71
CA THR A 189 -1.99 0.85 15.70
C THR A 189 -1.51 -0.57 15.95
N GLY A 190 -0.21 -0.82 15.80
CA GLY A 190 0.44 -2.12 15.94
C GLY A 190 1.11 -2.35 17.30
N HIS A 191 1.80 -3.46 17.40
CA HIS A 191 2.54 -3.91 18.59
C HIS A 191 4.04 -3.58 18.51
N SER A 192 4.49 -2.77 17.55
CA SER A 192 5.92 -2.48 17.41
C SER A 192 6.39 -1.58 18.55
N SER A 193 7.37 -2.10 19.27
CA SER A 193 8.08 -1.31 20.24
C SER A 193 8.87 -0.20 19.51
N MET A 194 8.80 1.03 19.98
CA MET A 194 9.64 2.16 19.55
C MET A 194 11.13 1.79 19.43
N THR A 195 11.55 0.74 20.10
CA THR A 195 12.92 0.23 20.10
C THR A 195 13.37 -0.28 18.73
N HIS A 196 12.45 -0.86 17.95
CA HIS A 196 12.75 -1.39 16.62
C HIS A 196 12.74 -0.33 15.52
N LEU A 197 12.04 0.78 15.74
CA LEU A 197 11.94 1.86 14.76
C LEU A 197 13.31 2.43 14.35
N ARG A 198 14.27 2.45 15.30
CA ARG A 198 15.63 2.94 15.04
C ARG A 198 16.38 2.14 13.97
N ASP A 199 16.02 0.88 13.81
CA ASP A 199 16.74 -0.05 12.93
C ASP A 199 16.13 -0.08 11.51
N TYR A 200 14.99 0.57 11.32
CA TYR A 200 14.30 0.63 10.03
C TYR A 200 14.72 1.85 9.21
N PRO A 201 14.90 1.70 7.89
CA PRO A 201 15.33 2.79 7.02
C PRO A 201 14.16 3.71 6.63
N VAL A 202 13.43 4.24 7.61
CA VAL A 202 12.29 5.16 7.39
C VAL A 202 12.71 6.61 7.51
N ASP A 203 12.07 7.49 6.74
CA ASP A 203 12.30 8.94 6.69
C ASP A 203 11.16 9.73 7.35
N CYS A 204 9.95 9.16 7.38
CA CYS A 204 8.74 9.81 7.86
C CYS A 204 7.85 8.81 8.63
N LEU A 205 7.13 9.32 9.62
CA LEU A 205 6.09 8.59 10.34
C LEU A 205 4.75 9.27 10.07
N LYS A 206 3.76 8.49 9.63
CA LYS A 206 2.37 8.92 9.50
C LYS A 206 1.60 8.45 10.73
N ILE A 207 1.19 9.39 11.55
CA ILE A 207 0.42 9.10 12.78
C ILE A 207 -1.01 8.78 12.38
N ASP A 208 -1.51 7.62 12.81
CA ASP A 208 -2.88 7.21 12.54
C ASP A 208 -3.91 8.20 13.09
N TYR A 209 -5.00 8.39 12.35
CA TYR A 209 -6.09 9.29 12.68
C TYR A 209 -6.71 9.03 14.07
N ALA A 210 -6.77 7.76 14.51
CA ALA A 210 -7.30 7.41 15.83
C ALA A 210 -6.49 8.04 16.96
N PHE A 211 -5.18 8.20 16.79
CA PHE A 211 -4.33 8.91 17.77
C PHE A 211 -4.62 10.40 17.79
N VAL A 212 -4.72 11.01 16.62
CA VAL A 212 -4.98 12.46 16.52
C VAL A 212 -6.35 12.82 17.13
N ASN A 213 -7.36 11.98 16.93
CA ASN A 213 -8.68 12.20 17.52
C ASN A 213 -8.66 12.10 19.05
N ARG A 214 -7.99 11.11 19.62
CA ARG A 214 -7.89 10.95 21.09
C ARG A 214 -7.23 12.15 21.77
N MET A 215 -6.27 12.79 21.12
CA MET A 215 -5.63 14.01 21.64
C MET A 215 -6.63 15.17 21.86
N ASN A 216 -7.77 15.17 21.16
CA ASN A 216 -8.80 16.18 21.29
C ASN A 216 -9.89 15.81 22.32
N GLU A 217 -10.00 14.55 22.73
CA GLU A 217 -11.01 14.05 23.68
C GLU A 217 -10.54 14.16 25.15
N GLU A 218 -9.24 14.30 25.42
CA GLU A 218 -8.64 14.40 26.75
C GLU A 218 -8.49 15.85 27.27
N LYS A 219 -9.39 16.75 26.84
CA LYS A 219 -9.44 18.13 27.38
C LYS A 219 -10.66 18.35 28.24
#